data_3a98083b2cd16cc75941f1163f50a5b1
#
_entry.id   3a98083b2cd16cc75941f1163f50a5b1
#
_cell.length_a   1.000
_cell.length_b   1.000
_cell.length_c   1.000
_cell.angle_alpha   90.00
_cell.angle_beta   90.00
_cell.angle_gamma   90.00
#
_symmetry.space_group_name_H-M   'P 1'
#
loop_
_entity.id
_entity.type
_entity.pdbx_description
1 polymer ?
#
loop_
_entity_poly.entity_id
_entity_poly.type
_entity_poly.pdbx_seq_one_letter_code
_entity_poly.pdbx_strand_id
1 'polypeptide(L)'
;MSRSVRLWASGVLAVFLMTLLAACGPSTFTLRLHLKQGDVYKVTTVTNQHISQEIMGQKMTLDQKMTMEYRWEVTQVAENGNTTVKVTYTRVAMEQDQGGQKRSFDTASGQEPPDFFKGLDLLVGKSFSMEFTLKGEVVKIDGLDEMFRQVAEGVGFGDKESTDAFYKALTDSFGEDAITEQFKTAFGDYPDTPLKVGSTWTTDSQLKVTFPLDVHATYTVKSWQDNQAVIAMEATLKSDATKRETGQNPLFDVIYDLSGTQQGTLTVDVGTGLLRESQVTQHVEGKVLLVDPKSKDNTDALPMPFSMDTDITTTVAKQGQ
;
A
#
# COMPACT_ATOMS: atom_id res chain seq x y z
N MET A 1 -21.29 -89.10 -13.61
CA MET A 1 -22.01 -88.62 -12.43
C MET A 1 -21.02 -87.73 -11.73
N SER A 2 -21.16 -86.52 -11.38
CA SER A 2 -22.13 -85.43 -11.46
C SER A 2 -21.39 -84.14 -11.13
N ARG A 3 -21.61 -83.18 -11.93
CA ARG A 3 -21.58 -81.72 -11.69
C ARG A 3 -21.70 -81.28 -10.23
N SER A 4 -20.87 -80.38 -9.84
CA SER A 4 -21.15 -79.14 -9.04
C SER A 4 -20.00 -78.77 -8.15
N VAL A 5 -19.05 -77.95 -8.63
CA VAL A 5 -18.27 -77.01 -7.83
C VAL A 5 -17.77 -75.90 -8.81
N ARG A 6 -18.59 -74.97 -9.14
CA ARG A 6 -18.20 -73.66 -9.70
C ARG A 6 -19.29 -72.68 -9.32
N LEU A 7 -19.04 -71.86 -8.33
CA LEU A 7 -19.78 -70.61 -8.04
C LEU A 7 -19.46 -70.14 -6.57
N TRP A 8 -18.25 -69.72 -6.31
CA TRP A 8 -17.95 -68.94 -5.13
C TRP A 8 -16.58 -68.23 -5.25
N ALA A 9 -16.40 -67.41 -6.32
CA ALA A 9 -15.18 -66.61 -6.47
C ALA A 9 -15.43 -65.25 -7.19
N SER A 10 -16.62 -64.66 -7.03
CA SER A 10 -16.94 -63.42 -7.70
C SER A 10 -17.54 -62.32 -6.81
N GLY A 11 -17.44 -62.49 -5.47
CA GLY A 11 -18.12 -61.58 -4.52
C GLY A 11 -17.22 -60.72 -3.64
N VAL A 12 -15.89 -60.80 -3.72
CA VAL A 12 -14.98 -60.05 -2.80
C VAL A 12 -14.18 -58.94 -3.45
N LEU A 13 -14.22 -58.78 -4.75
CA LEU A 13 -13.42 -57.75 -5.45
C LEU A 13 -14.14 -56.41 -5.70
N ALA A 14 -15.40 -56.28 -5.33
CA ALA A 14 -16.20 -55.07 -5.55
C ALA A 14 -16.36 -54.13 -4.36
N VAL A 15 -15.82 -54.48 -3.18
CA VAL A 15 -15.96 -53.64 -1.95
C VAL A 15 -14.70 -52.84 -1.59
N PHE A 16 -13.58 -53.06 -2.28
CA PHE A 16 -12.30 -52.41 -1.93
C PHE A 16 -11.96 -51.17 -2.81
N LEU A 17 -12.87 -50.75 -3.73
CA LEU A 17 -12.64 -49.59 -4.58
C LEU A 17 -13.47 -48.34 -4.22
N MET A 18 -14.16 -48.33 -3.06
CA MET A 18 -15.04 -47.22 -2.66
C MET A 18 -14.57 -46.49 -1.39
N THR A 19 -13.34 -46.67 -0.93
CA THR A 19 -12.85 -46.00 0.29
C THR A 19 -11.69 -45.02 0.08
N LEU A 20 -11.44 -44.56 -1.16
CA LEU A 20 -10.39 -43.56 -1.49
C LEU A 20 -10.95 -42.19 -1.89
N LEU A 21 -12.21 -41.90 -1.62
CA LEU A 21 -12.83 -40.59 -1.87
C LEU A 21 -13.22 -39.84 -0.58
N ALA A 22 -12.60 -40.16 0.54
CA ALA A 22 -12.89 -39.46 1.78
C ALA A 22 -11.59 -38.88 2.37
N ALA A 23 -11.25 -37.67 2.07
CA ALA A 23 -10.60 -36.65 2.86
C ALA A 23 -9.89 -35.59 1.99
N CYS A 24 -10.62 -34.95 1.10
CA CYS A 24 -10.25 -33.59 0.72
C CYS A 24 -11.43 -32.68 1.09
N GLY A 25 -11.61 -32.48 2.38
CA GLY A 25 -12.33 -31.30 2.85
C GLY A 25 -11.59 -30.09 2.29
N PRO A 26 -12.25 -28.98 1.98
CA PRO A 26 -11.59 -27.80 1.47
C PRO A 26 -10.52 -27.39 2.51
N SER A 27 -9.24 -27.52 2.15
CA SER A 27 -8.15 -27.09 2.98
C SER A 27 -8.30 -25.59 3.26
N THR A 28 -8.23 -25.20 4.53
CA THR A 28 -8.34 -23.81 4.96
C THR A 28 -7.03 -23.34 5.55
N PHE A 29 -6.77 -22.03 5.47
CA PHE A 29 -5.62 -21.37 6.09
C PHE A 29 -6.06 -20.08 6.78
N THR A 30 -5.22 -19.54 7.63
CA THR A 30 -5.40 -18.23 8.23
C THR A 30 -4.26 -17.34 7.84
N LEU A 31 -4.54 -16.07 7.57
CA LEU A 31 -3.51 -15.06 7.39
C LEU A 31 -3.23 -14.38 8.73
N ARG A 32 -2.01 -14.51 9.21
CA ARG A 32 -1.52 -13.88 10.43
C ARG A 32 -0.06 -13.54 10.26
N LEU A 33 0.33 -12.36 10.74
CA LEU A 33 1.72 -11.94 10.71
C LEU A 33 2.53 -12.71 11.77
N HIS A 34 3.36 -13.62 11.31
CA HIS A 34 4.23 -14.45 12.14
C HIS A 34 5.70 -14.28 11.72
N LEU A 35 6.28 -13.18 12.13
CA LEU A 35 7.69 -12.89 11.86
C LEU A 35 8.55 -13.36 13.03
N LYS A 36 9.85 -13.54 12.80
CA LYS A 36 10.80 -13.94 13.84
C LYS A 36 11.74 -12.77 14.14
N GLN A 37 12.02 -12.55 15.41
CA GLN A 37 13.03 -11.57 15.81
C GLN A 37 14.37 -11.86 15.12
N GLY A 38 14.98 -10.80 14.58
CA GLY A 38 16.21 -10.89 13.80
C GLY A 38 15.99 -11.13 12.30
N ASP A 39 14.76 -11.44 11.85
CA ASP A 39 14.49 -11.49 10.42
C ASP A 39 14.66 -10.10 9.76
N VAL A 40 15.27 -10.12 8.59
CA VAL A 40 15.50 -8.91 7.79
C VAL A 40 14.88 -9.08 6.40
N TYR A 41 14.19 -8.07 5.94
CA TYR A 41 13.55 -8.05 4.62
C TYR A 41 13.98 -6.81 3.85
N LYS A 42 14.16 -6.96 2.54
CA LYS A 42 14.21 -5.86 1.59
C LYS A 42 12.80 -5.65 1.04
N VAL A 43 12.29 -4.44 1.17
CA VAL A 43 11.02 -4.01 0.56
C VAL A 43 11.35 -3.02 -0.54
N THR A 44 10.81 -3.23 -1.73
CA THR A 44 10.94 -2.31 -2.85
C THR A 44 9.54 -1.94 -3.32
N THR A 45 9.23 -0.64 -3.36
CA THR A 45 8.00 -0.11 -3.93
C THR A 45 8.34 0.77 -5.13
N VAL A 46 7.69 0.49 -6.25
CA VAL A 46 7.76 1.30 -7.47
C VAL A 46 6.37 1.82 -7.76
N THR A 47 6.25 3.14 -7.84
CA THR A 47 5.00 3.84 -8.17
C THR A 47 5.19 4.60 -9.48
N ASN A 48 4.37 4.30 -10.48
CA ASN A 48 4.29 5.08 -11.71
C ASN A 48 2.95 5.82 -11.71
N GLN A 49 3.00 7.12 -11.97
CA GLN A 49 1.80 7.98 -11.99
C GLN A 49 1.76 8.79 -13.27
N HIS A 50 0.57 8.86 -13.86
CA HIS A 50 0.22 9.81 -14.91
C HIS A 50 -0.86 10.73 -14.38
N ILE A 51 -0.56 12.01 -14.22
CA ILE A 51 -1.48 13.02 -13.70
C ILE A 51 -1.84 13.97 -14.82
N SER A 52 -3.12 14.22 -15.02
CA SER A 52 -3.64 15.21 -15.96
C SER A 52 -4.56 16.17 -15.23
N GLN A 53 -4.29 17.45 -15.34
CA GLN A 53 -5.06 18.53 -14.74
C GLN A 53 -5.31 19.62 -15.77
N GLU A 54 -6.51 20.22 -15.74
CA GLU A 54 -6.81 21.37 -16.57
C GLU A 54 -6.96 22.62 -15.68
N ILE A 55 -6.12 23.63 -15.94
CA ILE A 55 -6.12 24.90 -15.21
C ILE A 55 -6.40 26.01 -16.22
N MET A 56 -7.52 26.72 -16.05
CA MET A 56 -7.93 27.83 -16.95
C MET A 56 -7.90 27.47 -18.46
N GLY A 57 -8.37 26.23 -18.77
CA GLY A 57 -8.41 25.73 -20.15
C GLY A 57 -7.06 25.23 -20.70
N GLN A 58 -6.01 25.22 -19.88
CA GLN A 58 -4.71 24.67 -20.26
C GLN A 58 -4.52 23.30 -19.60
N LYS A 59 -4.35 22.26 -20.42
CA LYS A 59 -4.06 20.92 -19.95
C LYS A 59 -2.59 20.81 -19.55
N MET A 60 -2.34 20.39 -18.33
CA MET A 60 -1.02 20.06 -17.78
C MET A 60 -0.94 18.58 -17.51
N THR A 61 0.16 17.96 -17.87
CA THR A 61 0.42 16.55 -17.57
C THR A 61 1.73 16.42 -16.81
N LEU A 62 1.75 15.45 -15.87
CA LEU A 62 2.93 15.04 -15.12
C LEU A 62 3.01 13.53 -15.16
N ASP A 63 4.08 13.01 -15.74
CA ASP A 63 4.49 11.62 -15.59
C ASP A 63 5.54 11.52 -14.48
N GLN A 64 5.30 10.65 -13.51
CA GLN A 64 6.19 10.49 -12.38
C GLN A 64 6.43 9.00 -12.11
N LYS A 65 7.69 8.65 -11.85
CA LYS A 65 8.06 7.34 -11.34
C LYS A 65 8.88 7.52 -10.07
N MET A 66 8.44 6.87 -9.00
CA MET A 66 9.13 6.85 -7.72
C MET A 66 9.49 5.42 -7.35
N THR A 67 10.74 5.23 -6.91
CA THR A 67 11.21 3.97 -6.36
C THR A 67 11.71 4.21 -4.95
N MET A 68 11.17 3.45 -4.00
CA MET A 68 11.62 3.45 -2.62
C MET A 68 12.06 2.05 -2.20
N GLU A 69 13.25 1.93 -1.62
CA GLU A 69 13.73 0.70 -1.04
C GLU A 69 13.91 0.86 0.47
N TYR A 70 13.45 -0.13 1.19
CA TYR A 70 13.52 -0.18 2.65
C TYR A 70 14.19 -1.47 3.11
N ARG A 71 14.93 -1.38 4.19
CA ARG A 71 15.33 -2.52 5.01
C ARG A 71 14.39 -2.59 6.20
N TRP A 72 13.68 -3.70 6.32
CA TRP A 72 12.83 -4.02 7.47
C TRP A 72 13.57 -5.01 8.35
N GLU A 73 13.74 -4.70 9.61
CA GLU A 73 14.35 -5.55 10.61
C GLU A 73 13.36 -5.80 11.74
N VAL A 74 13.04 -7.07 11.98
CA VAL A 74 12.20 -7.47 13.10
C VAL A 74 13.01 -7.36 14.39
N THR A 75 12.78 -6.30 15.15
CA THR A 75 13.53 -6.02 16.38
C THR A 75 12.96 -6.70 17.61
N GLN A 76 11.65 -6.94 17.63
CA GLN A 76 10.96 -7.56 18.74
C GLN A 76 9.71 -8.32 18.28
N VAL A 77 9.44 -9.43 18.95
CA VAL A 77 8.13 -10.12 18.93
C VAL A 77 7.67 -10.24 20.36
N ALA A 78 6.55 -9.59 20.69
CA ALA A 78 5.99 -9.56 22.03
C ALA A 78 5.22 -10.87 22.36
N GLU A 79 4.93 -11.11 23.64
CA GLU A 79 4.18 -12.31 24.08
C GLU A 79 2.77 -12.42 23.49
N ASN A 80 2.12 -11.28 23.21
CA ASN A 80 0.81 -11.22 22.55
C ASN A 80 0.90 -11.44 21.03
N GLY A 81 2.10 -11.64 20.49
CA GLY A 81 2.37 -11.83 19.06
C GLY A 81 2.58 -10.52 18.28
N ASN A 82 2.43 -9.34 18.90
CA ASN A 82 2.74 -8.10 18.23
C ASN A 82 4.21 -8.08 17.80
N THR A 83 4.46 -7.54 16.62
CA THR A 83 5.80 -7.52 16.03
C THR A 83 6.26 -6.09 15.81
N THR A 84 7.42 -5.73 16.36
CA THR A 84 8.08 -4.42 16.10
C THR A 84 9.10 -4.59 14.97
N VAL A 85 8.96 -3.74 13.96
CA VAL A 85 9.85 -3.70 12.80
C VAL A 85 10.51 -2.33 12.73
N LYS A 86 11.85 -2.30 12.65
CA LYS A 86 12.60 -1.11 12.32
C LYS A 86 12.66 -0.98 10.80
N VAL A 87 12.16 0.13 10.27
CA VAL A 87 12.14 0.47 8.85
C VAL A 87 13.25 1.48 8.58
N THR A 88 14.17 1.14 7.68
CA THR A 88 15.29 2.03 7.29
C THR A 88 15.21 2.26 5.79
N TYR A 89 15.20 3.52 5.35
CA TYR A 89 15.30 3.87 3.94
C TYR A 89 16.69 3.53 3.41
N THR A 90 16.76 2.76 2.32
CA THR A 90 18.04 2.34 1.72
C THR A 90 18.28 2.93 0.34
N ARG A 91 17.23 3.30 -0.38
CA ARG A 91 17.27 3.99 -1.66
C ARG A 91 15.99 4.77 -1.91
N VAL A 92 16.15 5.95 -2.50
CA VAL A 92 15.07 6.75 -3.08
C VAL A 92 15.49 7.15 -4.49
N ALA A 93 14.63 6.90 -5.47
CA ALA A 93 14.82 7.38 -6.83
C ALA A 93 13.52 7.97 -7.36
N MET A 94 13.62 9.05 -8.12
CA MET A 94 12.50 9.76 -8.73
C MET A 94 12.83 10.18 -10.15
N GLU A 95 11.89 9.95 -11.04
CA GLU A 95 11.88 10.43 -12.41
C GLU A 95 10.59 11.21 -12.64
N GLN A 96 10.68 12.36 -13.27
CA GLN A 96 9.53 13.19 -13.63
C GLN A 96 9.65 13.71 -15.05
N ASP A 97 8.53 13.74 -15.75
CA ASP A 97 8.38 14.45 -17.04
C ASP A 97 7.16 15.36 -16.95
N GLN A 98 7.40 16.66 -16.98
CA GLN A 98 6.36 17.69 -16.99
C GLN A 98 6.43 18.48 -18.29
N GLY A 99 5.50 18.18 -19.22
CA GLY A 99 5.45 18.87 -20.50
C GLY A 99 6.74 18.72 -21.33
N GLY A 100 7.42 17.58 -21.28
CA GLY A 100 8.67 17.29 -21.97
C GLY A 100 9.93 17.70 -21.21
N GLN A 101 9.79 18.32 -20.04
CA GLN A 101 10.91 18.62 -19.14
C GLN A 101 11.16 17.44 -18.22
N LYS A 102 12.20 16.67 -18.53
CA LYS A 102 12.59 15.49 -17.75
C LYS A 102 13.56 15.86 -16.65
N ARG A 103 13.31 15.32 -15.45
CA ARG A 103 14.17 15.42 -14.28
C ARG A 103 14.28 14.04 -13.64
N SER A 104 15.45 13.69 -13.16
CA SER A 104 15.63 12.41 -12.44
C SER A 104 16.67 12.55 -11.35
N PHE A 105 16.52 11.74 -10.34
CA PHE A 105 17.45 11.61 -9.23
C PHE A 105 17.40 10.17 -8.70
N ASP A 106 18.55 9.64 -8.31
CA ASP A 106 18.69 8.33 -7.70
C ASP A 106 19.81 8.36 -6.65
N THR A 107 19.47 8.12 -5.40
CA THR A 107 20.44 8.09 -4.30
C THR A 107 21.52 7.03 -4.48
N ALA A 108 21.26 5.98 -5.26
CA ALA A 108 22.27 4.96 -5.61
C ALA A 108 23.31 5.45 -6.62
N SER A 109 23.06 6.57 -7.32
CA SER A 109 24.02 7.14 -8.30
C SER A 109 25.23 7.83 -7.65
N GLY A 110 25.12 8.19 -6.36
CA GLY A 110 26.13 8.98 -5.64
C GLY A 110 26.24 10.43 -6.11
N GLN A 111 25.29 10.91 -6.94
CA GLN A 111 25.20 12.29 -7.37
C GLN A 111 24.43 13.13 -6.34
N GLU A 112 24.78 14.41 -6.26
CA GLU A 112 23.98 15.35 -5.44
C GLU A 112 22.58 15.53 -6.04
N PRO A 113 21.53 15.64 -5.19
CA PRO A 113 20.18 15.87 -5.67
C PRO A 113 20.07 17.24 -6.33
N PRO A 114 19.40 17.34 -7.49
CA PRO A 114 18.96 18.62 -8.02
C PRO A 114 18.10 19.38 -7.00
N ASP A 115 18.08 20.71 -7.06
CA ASP A 115 17.34 21.55 -6.10
C ASP A 115 15.90 21.11 -5.87
N PHE A 116 15.24 20.64 -6.92
CA PHE A 116 13.86 20.14 -6.88
C PHE A 116 13.68 18.88 -6.02
N PHE A 117 14.72 18.07 -5.88
CA PHE A 117 14.69 16.81 -5.13
C PHE A 117 15.49 16.89 -3.81
N LYS A 118 15.93 18.08 -3.40
CA LYS A 118 16.63 18.27 -2.12
C LYS A 118 15.84 17.70 -0.95
N GLY A 119 16.51 16.98 -0.09
CA GLY A 119 15.94 16.33 1.08
C GLY A 119 15.57 14.85 0.86
N LEU A 120 15.37 14.38 -0.39
CA LEU A 120 15.11 12.97 -0.64
C LEU A 120 16.33 12.09 -0.32
N ASP A 121 17.53 12.57 -0.57
CA ASP A 121 18.81 11.92 -0.24
C ASP A 121 18.99 11.77 1.27
N LEU A 122 18.48 12.74 2.04
CA LEU A 122 18.58 12.75 3.49
C LEU A 122 17.71 11.68 4.17
N LEU A 123 16.78 11.08 3.46
CA LEU A 123 16.01 9.94 3.94
C LEU A 123 16.86 8.68 4.06
N VAL A 124 17.88 8.51 3.17
CA VAL A 124 18.69 7.29 3.15
C VAL A 124 19.49 7.15 4.45
N GLY A 125 19.40 5.96 5.06
CA GLY A 125 19.97 5.66 6.37
C GLY A 125 19.12 6.09 7.56
N LYS A 126 18.08 6.91 7.35
CA LYS A 126 17.11 7.26 8.40
C LYS A 126 16.16 6.11 8.65
N SER A 127 15.67 6.01 9.87
CA SER A 127 14.79 4.92 10.28
C SER A 127 13.77 5.35 11.32
N PHE A 128 12.66 4.63 11.32
CA PHE A 128 11.61 4.67 12.33
C PHE A 128 11.19 3.25 12.67
N SER A 129 10.37 3.07 13.69
CA SER A 129 9.87 1.75 14.08
C SER A 129 8.36 1.70 13.98
N MET A 130 7.83 0.54 13.60
CA MET A 130 6.40 0.25 13.53
C MET A 130 6.10 -1.01 14.33
N GLU A 131 5.01 -1.00 15.09
CA GLU A 131 4.47 -2.18 15.76
C GLU A 131 3.20 -2.63 15.07
N PHE A 132 3.13 -3.92 14.74
CA PHE A 132 2.01 -4.57 14.08
C PHE A 132 1.35 -5.60 14.97
N THR A 133 0.02 -5.71 14.89
CA THR A 133 -0.72 -6.85 15.44
C THR A 133 -0.51 -8.09 14.57
N LEU A 134 -0.98 -9.25 15.04
CA LEU A 134 -1.03 -10.48 14.24
C LEU A 134 -1.88 -10.36 12.96
N LYS A 135 -2.77 -9.37 12.88
CA LYS A 135 -3.58 -9.08 11.69
C LYS A 135 -2.90 -8.13 10.70
N GLY A 136 -1.72 -7.61 11.04
CA GLY A 136 -1.02 -6.60 10.23
C GLY A 136 -1.48 -5.17 10.50
N GLU A 137 -2.34 -4.92 11.50
CA GLU A 137 -2.73 -3.57 11.89
C GLU A 137 -1.56 -2.84 12.54
N VAL A 138 -1.31 -1.61 12.12
CA VAL A 138 -0.32 -0.74 12.77
C VAL A 138 -0.91 -0.20 14.06
N VAL A 139 -0.28 -0.47 15.19
CA VAL A 139 -0.71 0.00 16.51
C VAL A 139 0.18 1.10 17.08
N LYS A 140 1.39 1.23 16.54
CA LYS A 140 2.34 2.26 16.97
C LYS A 140 3.38 2.56 15.91
N ILE A 141 3.76 3.83 15.79
CA ILE A 141 4.89 4.31 15.00
C ILE A 141 5.76 5.17 15.92
N ASP A 142 7.04 4.88 15.99
CA ASP A 142 8.01 5.61 16.83
C ASP A 142 9.15 6.17 15.98
N GLY A 143 9.52 7.42 16.23
CA GLY A 143 10.68 8.08 15.63
C GLY A 143 10.46 8.68 14.25
N LEU A 144 9.26 8.57 13.67
CA LEU A 144 8.94 9.11 12.35
C LEU A 144 8.98 10.65 12.33
N ASP A 145 8.35 11.29 13.31
CA ASP A 145 8.31 12.75 13.46
C ASP A 145 9.72 13.34 13.60
N GLU A 146 10.53 12.76 14.47
CA GLU A 146 11.92 13.16 14.67
C GLU A 146 12.77 12.96 13.39
N MET A 147 12.53 11.88 12.67
CA MET A 147 13.18 11.62 11.39
C MET A 147 12.88 12.72 10.37
N PHE A 148 11.61 13.13 10.22
CA PHE A 148 11.24 14.19 9.30
C PHE A 148 11.77 15.56 9.73
N ARG A 149 11.83 15.83 11.03
CA ARG A 149 12.46 17.04 11.55
C ARG A 149 13.94 17.10 11.17
N GLN A 150 14.69 16.02 11.36
CA GLN A 150 16.10 15.93 10.97
C GLN A 150 16.30 16.09 9.47
N VAL A 151 15.39 15.55 8.64
CA VAL A 151 15.42 15.73 7.19
C VAL A 151 15.20 17.22 6.84
N ALA A 152 14.18 17.86 7.41
CA ALA A 152 13.87 19.25 7.14
C ALA A 152 15.00 20.20 7.53
N GLU A 153 15.61 19.99 8.71
CA GLU A 153 16.78 20.75 9.18
C GLU A 153 18.00 20.50 8.26
N GLY A 154 18.19 19.27 7.81
CA GLY A 154 19.30 18.86 6.95
C GLY A 154 19.28 19.48 5.56
N VAL A 155 18.11 19.88 5.02
CA VAL A 155 18.00 20.56 3.74
C VAL A 155 18.71 21.93 3.74
N GLY A 156 18.76 22.61 4.89
CA GLY A 156 19.52 23.85 5.06
C GLY A 156 18.90 25.04 4.34
N PHE A 157 17.59 25.27 4.49
CA PHE A 157 16.89 26.43 3.89
C PHE A 157 17.42 27.80 4.37
N GLY A 158 18.14 27.86 5.50
CA GLY A 158 18.73 29.08 6.03
C GLY A 158 17.78 29.90 6.93
N ASP A 159 16.50 29.61 6.93
CA ASP A 159 15.50 30.23 7.77
C ASP A 159 14.54 29.19 8.38
N LYS A 160 13.95 29.54 9.52
CA LYS A 160 13.05 28.64 10.27
C LYS A 160 11.71 28.43 9.57
N GLU A 161 11.18 29.48 8.90
CA GLU A 161 9.86 29.43 8.28
C GLU A 161 9.84 28.42 7.14
N SER A 162 10.84 28.45 6.25
CA SER A 162 11.01 27.49 5.17
C SER A 162 11.24 26.06 5.68
N THR A 163 12.04 25.91 6.76
CA THR A 163 12.28 24.60 7.39
C THR A 163 10.99 24.04 7.99
N ASP A 164 10.23 24.84 8.73
CA ASP A 164 8.95 24.42 9.32
C ASP A 164 7.90 24.10 8.24
N ALA A 165 7.85 24.89 7.15
CA ALA A 165 6.96 24.62 6.02
C ALA A 165 7.28 23.30 5.33
N PHE A 166 8.56 22.99 5.10
CA PHE A 166 8.99 21.72 4.53
C PHE A 166 8.71 20.54 5.45
N TYR A 167 9.02 20.67 6.75
CA TYR A 167 8.68 19.67 7.76
C TYR A 167 7.17 19.38 7.76
N LYS A 168 6.34 20.43 7.73
CA LYS A 168 4.89 20.29 7.66
C LYS A 168 4.46 19.55 6.39
N ALA A 169 5.03 19.86 5.24
CA ALA A 169 4.73 19.16 3.99
C ALA A 169 5.10 17.67 4.05
N LEU A 170 6.22 17.31 4.69
CA LEU A 170 6.59 15.92 4.93
C LEU A 170 5.58 15.20 5.84
N THR A 171 5.20 15.83 6.96
CA THR A 171 4.27 15.23 7.92
C THR A 171 2.85 15.14 7.40
N ASP A 172 2.40 16.11 6.61
CA ASP A 172 1.08 16.10 5.97
C ASP A 172 1.00 14.97 4.90
N SER A 173 2.10 14.71 4.18
CA SER A 173 2.14 13.73 3.08
C SER A 173 2.51 12.31 3.52
N PHE A 174 3.37 12.19 4.54
CA PHE A 174 4.00 10.92 4.95
C PHE A 174 3.96 10.70 6.47
N GLY A 175 3.15 11.44 7.21
CA GLY A 175 3.02 11.30 8.66
C GLY A 175 2.39 9.97 9.08
N GLU A 176 2.25 9.77 10.39
CA GLU A 176 1.78 8.50 10.98
C GLU A 176 0.44 8.04 10.41
N ASP A 177 -0.52 8.96 10.24
CA ASP A 177 -1.83 8.65 9.66
C ASP A 177 -1.71 8.14 8.23
N ALA A 178 -0.91 8.81 7.39
CA ALA A 178 -0.71 8.44 6.00
C ALA A 178 -0.02 7.06 5.88
N ILE A 179 1.02 6.82 6.67
CA ILE A 179 1.71 5.54 6.72
C ILE A 179 0.77 4.44 7.21
N THR A 180 0.02 4.68 8.30
CA THR A 180 -0.93 3.70 8.85
C THR A 180 -1.96 3.28 7.81
N GLU A 181 -2.56 4.23 7.09
CA GLU A 181 -3.55 3.93 6.06
C GLU A 181 -2.94 3.24 4.84
N GLN A 182 -1.72 3.61 4.45
CA GLN A 182 -0.99 2.92 3.38
C GLN A 182 -0.74 1.44 3.73
N PHE A 183 -0.39 1.16 4.99
CA PHE A 183 -0.17 -0.21 5.45
C PHE A 183 -1.47 -1.00 5.55
N LYS A 184 -2.58 -0.41 6.00
CA LYS A 184 -3.91 -1.05 5.97
C LYS A 184 -4.27 -1.49 4.55
N THR A 185 -4.06 -0.63 3.57
CA THR A 185 -4.34 -0.94 2.18
C THR A 185 -3.41 -2.03 1.63
N ALA A 186 -2.13 -2.04 2.02
CA ALA A 186 -1.13 -2.98 1.53
C ALA A 186 -1.25 -4.38 2.16
N PHE A 187 -1.58 -4.49 3.44
CA PHE A 187 -1.68 -5.75 4.17
C PHE A 187 -3.10 -6.27 4.32
N GLY A 188 -4.10 -5.44 3.98
CA GLY A 188 -5.51 -5.81 3.89
C GLY A 188 -6.03 -6.50 5.14
N ASP A 189 -6.19 -5.80 6.24
CA ASP A 189 -6.91 -6.23 7.46
C ASP A 189 -7.32 -7.71 7.43
N TYR A 190 -6.39 -8.61 7.82
CA TYR A 190 -6.62 -10.04 7.66
C TYR A 190 -7.83 -10.52 8.47
N PRO A 191 -8.79 -11.22 7.84
CA PRO A 191 -10.01 -11.62 8.51
C PRO A 191 -9.75 -12.64 9.62
N ASP A 192 -10.63 -12.67 10.63
CA ASP A 192 -10.53 -13.61 11.74
C ASP A 192 -10.88 -15.06 11.35
N THR A 193 -11.64 -15.20 10.28
CA THR A 193 -12.13 -16.50 9.82
C THR A 193 -11.11 -17.22 8.95
N PRO A 194 -11.01 -18.57 9.06
CA PRO A 194 -10.21 -19.35 8.11
C PRO A 194 -10.65 -19.12 6.67
N LEU A 195 -9.66 -19.01 5.80
CA LEU A 195 -9.83 -18.77 4.37
C LEU A 195 -9.64 -20.05 3.56
N LYS A 196 -10.27 -20.10 2.41
CA LYS A 196 -10.07 -21.10 1.34
C LYS A 196 -10.11 -20.39 -0.02
N VAL A 197 -9.75 -21.09 -1.06
CA VAL A 197 -9.94 -20.57 -2.43
C VAL A 197 -11.40 -20.22 -2.64
N GLY A 198 -11.67 -19.01 -3.12
CA GLY A 198 -12.98 -18.40 -3.28
C GLY A 198 -13.50 -17.64 -2.04
N SER A 199 -12.79 -17.64 -0.90
CA SER A 199 -13.16 -16.78 0.24
C SER A 199 -13.02 -15.31 -0.12
N THR A 200 -13.95 -14.48 0.39
CA THR A 200 -13.97 -13.02 0.21
C THR A 200 -14.10 -12.32 1.55
N TRP A 201 -13.52 -11.12 1.65
CA TRP A 201 -13.76 -10.18 2.75
C TRP A 201 -13.66 -8.75 2.23
N THR A 202 -14.18 -7.81 3.00
CA THR A 202 -14.15 -6.38 2.69
C THR A 202 -13.45 -5.60 3.78
N THR A 203 -12.86 -4.46 3.40
CA THR A 203 -12.30 -3.46 4.32
C THR A 203 -12.72 -2.08 3.90
N ASP A 204 -12.87 -1.19 4.89
CA ASP A 204 -13.08 0.23 4.69
C ASP A 204 -11.87 0.98 5.25
N SER A 205 -11.32 1.91 4.46
CA SER A 205 -10.19 2.74 4.86
C SER A 205 -10.30 4.13 4.24
N GLN A 206 -9.40 5.03 4.61
CA GLN A 206 -9.34 6.38 4.04
C GLN A 206 -7.92 6.70 3.60
N LEU A 207 -7.71 6.95 2.32
CA LEU A 207 -6.46 7.49 1.81
C LEU A 207 -6.41 9.00 2.08
N LYS A 208 -5.29 9.49 2.63
CA LYS A 208 -5.08 10.93 2.92
C LYS A 208 -3.83 11.50 2.26
N VAL A 209 -3.08 10.68 1.50
CA VAL A 209 -1.73 11.06 1.02
C VAL A 209 -1.77 12.19 0.00
N THR A 210 -2.66 12.12 -0.99
CA THR A 210 -2.76 13.16 -2.02
C THR A 210 -4.12 13.85 -1.97
N PHE A 211 -5.17 13.06 -1.79
CA PHE A 211 -6.56 13.50 -1.66
C PHE A 211 -7.24 12.65 -0.58
N PRO A 212 -8.17 13.22 0.19
CA PRO A 212 -8.97 12.44 1.12
C PRO A 212 -10.00 11.59 0.35
N LEU A 213 -9.68 10.29 0.16
CA LEU A 213 -10.54 9.33 -0.53
C LEU A 213 -10.95 8.22 0.41
N ASP A 214 -12.26 8.01 0.56
CA ASP A 214 -12.80 6.81 1.19
C ASP A 214 -12.61 5.63 0.23
N VAL A 215 -12.11 4.51 0.74
CA VAL A 215 -11.80 3.30 -0.01
C VAL A 215 -12.64 2.16 0.54
N HIS A 216 -13.45 1.56 -0.32
CA HIS A 216 -14.14 0.31 -0.02
C HIS A 216 -13.54 -0.80 -0.86
N ALA A 217 -12.78 -1.71 -0.23
CA ALA A 217 -12.05 -2.78 -0.90
C ALA A 217 -12.68 -4.14 -0.65
N THR A 218 -12.69 -4.98 -1.68
CA THR A 218 -13.07 -6.41 -1.64
C THR A 218 -11.88 -7.25 -2.03
N TYR A 219 -11.54 -8.21 -1.20
CA TYR A 219 -10.47 -9.18 -1.43
C TYR A 219 -11.06 -10.56 -1.72
N THR A 220 -10.43 -11.29 -2.63
CA THR A 220 -10.84 -12.65 -3.02
C THR A 220 -9.64 -13.57 -3.14
N VAL A 221 -9.62 -14.68 -2.41
CA VAL A 221 -8.58 -15.71 -2.56
C VAL A 221 -8.77 -16.44 -3.91
N LYS A 222 -7.84 -16.25 -4.83
CA LYS A 222 -7.87 -16.86 -6.16
C LYS A 222 -7.20 -18.23 -6.18
N SER A 223 -6.09 -18.40 -5.46
CA SER A 223 -5.39 -19.67 -5.35
C SER A 223 -4.61 -19.75 -4.03
N TRP A 224 -4.31 -20.98 -3.60
CA TRP A 224 -3.42 -21.26 -2.49
C TRP A 224 -2.65 -22.54 -2.80
N GLN A 225 -1.34 -22.42 -3.00
CA GLN A 225 -0.41 -23.49 -3.31
C GLN A 225 0.98 -23.17 -2.75
N ASP A 226 1.73 -24.17 -2.35
CA ASP A 226 3.13 -24.04 -1.90
C ASP A 226 3.34 -22.93 -0.84
N ASN A 227 2.40 -22.87 0.12
CA ASN A 227 2.40 -21.85 1.18
C ASN A 227 2.21 -20.40 0.70
N GLN A 228 1.77 -20.20 -0.55
CA GLN A 228 1.48 -18.89 -1.12
C GLN A 228 -0.02 -18.78 -1.45
N ALA A 229 -0.65 -17.71 -0.99
CA ALA A 229 -2.00 -17.33 -1.35
C ALA A 229 -1.95 -16.17 -2.35
N VAL A 230 -2.66 -16.32 -3.47
CA VAL A 230 -2.89 -15.24 -4.44
C VAL A 230 -4.27 -14.67 -4.18
N ILE A 231 -4.31 -13.38 -3.91
CA ILE A 231 -5.50 -12.64 -3.51
C ILE A 231 -5.73 -11.53 -4.53
N ALA A 232 -6.89 -11.50 -5.16
CA ALA A 232 -7.31 -10.36 -5.96
C ALA A 232 -7.96 -9.31 -5.06
N MET A 233 -7.72 -8.05 -5.35
CA MET A 233 -8.29 -6.89 -4.69
C MET A 233 -9.00 -6.01 -5.72
N GLU A 234 -10.21 -5.59 -5.41
CA GLU A 234 -11.00 -4.61 -6.17
C GLU A 234 -11.53 -3.58 -5.18
N ALA A 235 -11.39 -2.30 -5.49
CA ALA A 235 -11.88 -1.24 -4.61
C ALA A 235 -12.53 -0.09 -5.38
N THR A 236 -13.44 0.59 -4.72
CA THR A 236 -13.99 1.88 -5.12
C THR A 236 -13.41 2.98 -4.25
N LEU A 237 -13.13 4.13 -4.86
CA LEU A 237 -12.56 5.29 -4.21
C LEU A 237 -13.52 6.47 -4.40
N LYS A 238 -13.74 7.26 -3.35
CA LYS A 238 -14.62 8.43 -3.44
C LYS A 238 -14.22 9.49 -2.42
N SER A 239 -14.14 10.75 -2.85
CA SER A 239 -14.03 11.88 -1.92
C SER A 239 -15.40 12.33 -1.40
N ASP A 240 -15.41 12.99 -0.26
CA ASP A 240 -16.59 13.70 0.25
C ASP A 240 -16.65 15.11 -0.38
N ALA A 241 -17.38 15.24 -1.48
CA ALA A 241 -17.56 16.52 -2.20
C ALA A 241 -18.30 17.61 -1.40
N THR A 242 -18.79 17.28 -0.20
CA THR A 242 -19.40 18.28 0.72
C THR A 242 -18.36 18.89 1.67
N LYS A 243 -17.20 18.25 1.81
CA LYS A 243 -16.15 18.66 2.72
C LYS A 243 -15.23 19.67 2.06
N ARG A 244 -15.04 20.82 2.72
CA ARG A 244 -14.13 21.87 2.32
C ARG A 244 -12.85 21.78 3.14
N GLU A 245 -11.73 21.56 2.49
CA GLU A 245 -10.41 21.57 3.10
C GLU A 245 -9.92 23.00 3.19
N THR A 246 -9.73 23.50 4.41
CA THR A 246 -9.35 24.89 4.69
C THR A 246 -7.92 24.99 5.22
N GLY A 247 -7.28 26.13 5.00
CA GLY A 247 -5.98 26.45 5.62
C GLY A 247 -4.76 25.77 4.98
N GLN A 248 -4.92 25.01 3.93
CA GLN A 248 -3.80 24.45 3.16
C GLN A 248 -3.13 25.51 2.27
N ASN A 249 -3.92 26.48 1.78
CA ASN A 249 -3.43 27.58 0.98
C ASN A 249 -4.12 28.90 1.47
N PRO A 250 -3.38 30.00 1.65
CA PRO A 250 -3.98 31.27 2.09
C PRO A 250 -4.89 31.92 1.03
N LEU A 251 -4.80 31.53 -0.23
CA LEU A 251 -5.51 32.14 -1.35
C LEU A 251 -6.83 31.44 -1.65
N PHE A 252 -6.95 30.13 -1.37
CA PHE A 252 -8.13 29.34 -1.67
C PHE A 252 -8.25 28.13 -0.74
N ASP A 253 -9.47 27.73 -0.52
CA ASP A 253 -9.82 26.41 0.06
C ASP A 253 -10.09 25.44 -1.08
N VAL A 254 -10.12 24.15 -0.77
CA VAL A 254 -10.26 23.09 -1.78
C VAL A 254 -11.43 22.18 -1.43
N ILE A 255 -12.22 21.81 -2.45
CA ILE A 255 -13.18 20.71 -2.38
C ILE A 255 -12.76 19.67 -3.42
N TYR A 256 -12.68 18.41 -3.01
CA TYR A 256 -12.41 17.28 -3.90
C TYR A 256 -13.72 16.61 -4.28
N ASP A 257 -14.07 16.63 -5.56
CA ASP A 257 -15.18 15.86 -6.15
C ASP A 257 -14.58 14.82 -7.09
N LEU A 258 -14.00 13.79 -6.46
CA LEU A 258 -13.22 12.75 -7.10
C LEU A 258 -13.86 11.38 -6.87
N SER A 259 -13.76 10.53 -7.86
CA SER A 259 -14.12 9.11 -7.76
C SER A 259 -13.11 8.27 -8.53
N GLY A 260 -13.06 6.98 -8.20
CA GLY A 260 -12.11 6.10 -8.87
C GLY A 260 -12.31 4.64 -8.54
N THR A 261 -11.43 3.84 -9.12
CA THR A 261 -11.35 2.40 -8.89
C THR A 261 -9.91 2.00 -8.64
N GLN A 262 -9.75 0.91 -7.90
CA GLN A 262 -8.45 0.29 -7.70
C GLN A 262 -8.62 -1.22 -7.89
N GLN A 263 -7.66 -1.86 -8.51
CA GLN A 263 -7.62 -3.30 -8.68
C GLN A 263 -6.19 -3.81 -8.54
N GLY A 264 -6.05 -5.04 -8.05
CA GLY A 264 -4.70 -5.56 -7.87
C GLY A 264 -4.67 -7.04 -7.55
N THR A 265 -3.46 -7.53 -7.47
CA THR A 265 -3.13 -8.89 -7.05
C THR A 265 -2.07 -8.83 -5.97
N LEU A 266 -2.31 -9.54 -4.87
CA LEU A 266 -1.40 -9.70 -3.77
C LEU A 266 -0.99 -11.17 -3.67
N THR A 267 0.31 -11.43 -3.56
CA THR A 267 0.85 -12.75 -3.24
C THR A 267 1.37 -12.72 -1.82
N VAL A 268 0.78 -13.52 -0.94
CA VAL A 268 1.08 -13.57 0.49
C VAL A 268 1.66 -14.92 0.85
N ASP A 269 2.75 -14.93 1.62
CA ASP A 269 3.28 -16.13 2.25
C ASP A 269 2.39 -16.49 3.46
N VAL A 270 1.69 -17.60 3.38
CA VAL A 270 0.72 -18.02 4.41
C VAL A 270 1.39 -18.36 5.74
N GLY A 271 2.64 -18.84 5.71
CA GLY A 271 3.36 -19.21 6.92
C GLY A 271 3.82 -18.01 7.76
N THR A 272 4.11 -16.89 7.11
CA THR A 272 4.53 -15.65 7.78
C THR A 272 3.47 -14.57 7.77
N GLY A 273 2.43 -14.71 6.95
CA GLY A 273 1.44 -13.66 6.70
C GLY A 273 2.02 -12.43 5.98
N LEU A 274 3.24 -12.52 5.48
CA LEU A 274 3.91 -11.36 4.87
C LEU A 274 3.62 -11.31 3.37
N LEU A 275 3.33 -10.11 2.87
CA LEU A 275 3.27 -9.84 1.44
C LEU A 275 4.60 -10.22 0.79
N ARG A 276 4.56 -10.92 -0.33
CA ARG A 276 5.72 -11.22 -1.19
C ARG A 276 5.78 -10.26 -2.36
N GLU A 277 4.64 -10.05 -2.97
CA GLU A 277 4.48 -9.18 -4.12
C GLU A 277 3.07 -8.62 -4.15
N SER A 278 2.92 -7.36 -4.55
CA SER A 278 1.65 -6.79 -4.98
C SER A 278 1.82 -6.00 -6.26
N GLN A 279 0.79 -6.05 -7.10
CA GLN A 279 0.63 -5.22 -8.30
C GLN A 279 -0.75 -4.61 -8.21
N VAL A 280 -0.80 -3.28 -8.16
CA VAL A 280 -2.05 -2.52 -7.97
C VAL A 280 -2.11 -1.43 -9.01
N THR A 281 -3.23 -1.32 -9.71
CA THR A 281 -3.56 -0.22 -10.60
C THR A 281 -4.70 0.59 -10.00
N GLN A 282 -4.61 1.90 -10.08
CA GLN A 282 -5.60 2.84 -9.57
C GLN A 282 -5.90 3.88 -10.63
N HIS A 283 -7.18 4.18 -10.82
CA HIS A 283 -7.66 5.29 -11.61
C HIS A 283 -8.53 6.20 -10.74
N VAL A 284 -8.25 7.50 -10.75
CA VAL A 284 -9.02 8.53 -10.05
C VAL A 284 -9.32 9.65 -11.04
N GLU A 285 -10.57 10.08 -11.12
CA GLU A 285 -10.99 11.20 -11.96
C GLU A 285 -12.05 12.05 -11.29
N GLY A 286 -12.24 13.27 -11.80
CA GLY A 286 -13.26 14.18 -11.34
C GLY A 286 -12.84 15.65 -11.41
N LYS A 287 -13.10 16.40 -10.36
CA LYS A 287 -12.80 17.83 -10.28
C LYS A 287 -12.20 18.18 -8.94
N VAL A 288 -11.22 19.05 -8.96
CA VAL A 288 -10.74 19.80 -7.81
C VAL A 288 -11.35 21.19 -7.88
N LEU A 289 -12.10 21.60 -6.87
CA LEU A 289 -12.76 22.90 -6.83
C LEU A 289 -11.95 23.86 -5.96
N LEU A 290 -11.48 24.96 -6.54
CA LEU A 290 -10.87 26.04 -5.77
C LEU A 290 -11.94 27.02 -5.32
N VAL A 291 -12.02 27.29 -4.04
CA VAL A 291 -13.07 28.11 -3.41
C VAL A 291 -12.42 29.32 -2.74
N ASP A 292 -12.96 30.53 -2.97
CA ASP A 292 -12.54 31.70 -2.19
C ASP A 292 -12.79 31.44 -0.70
N PRO A 293 -11.78 31.59 0.19
CA PRO A 293 -11.94 31.38 1.63
C PRO A 293 -13.04 32.26 2.27
N LYS A 294 -13.44 33.34 1.61
CA LYS A 294 -14.53 34.23 2.04
C LYS A 294 -15.91 33.82 1.52
N SER A 295 -15.96 32.94 0.51
CA SER A 295 -17.24 32.43 -0.03
C SER A 295 -17.95 31.53 0.99
N LYS A 296 -19.24 31.75 1.18
CA LYS A 296 -20.05 30.99 2.18
C LYS A 296 -20.77 29.80 1.58
N ASP A 297 -21.00 29.81 0.26
CA ASP A 297 -21.90 28.86 -0.42
C ASP A 297 -21.25 28.12 -1.60
N ASN A 298 -19.94 28.28 -1.77
CA ASN A 298 -19.15 27.63 -2.83
C ASN A 298 -19.63 27.94 -4.27
N THR A 299 -20.48 28.96 -4.47
CA THR A 299 -21.04 29.31 -5.79
C THR A 299 -19.96 29.83 -6.74
N ASP A 300 -18.87 30.38 -6.21
CA ASP A 300 -17.74 30.93 -6.97
C ASP A 300 -16.59 29.93 -7.15
N ALA A 301 -16.84 28.65 -6.90
CA ALA A 301 -15.83 27.61 -7.00
C ALA A 301 -15.34 27.46 -8.45
N LEU A 302 -14.02 27.52 -8.64
CA LEU A 302 -13.38 27.28 -9.91
C LEU A 302 -13.11 25.78 -10.09
N PRO A 303 -13.80 25.08 -11.00
CA PRO A 303 -13.58 23.68 -11.23
C PRO A 303 -12.30 23.46 -12.08
N MET A 304 -11.46 22.57 -11.61
CA MET A 304 -10.29 22.07 -12.34
C MET A 304 -10.49 20.57 -12.62
N PRO A 305 -10.74 20.16 -13.86
CA PRO A 305 -10.77 18.75 -14.24
C PRO A 305 -9.45 18.08 -13.87
N PHE A 306 -9.56 16.88 -13.31
CA PHE A 306 -8.44 16.11 -12.79
C PHE A 306 -8.58 14.64 -13.16
N SER A 307 -7.49 14.00 -13.55
CA SER A 307 -7.39 12.54 -13.61
C SER A 307 -5.99 12.08 -13.20
N MET A 308 -5.92 10.89 -12.58
CA MET A 308 -4.68 10.27 -12.18
C MET A 308 -4.76 8.76 -12.39
N ASP A 309 -3.82 8.23 -13.14
CA ASP A 309 -3.57 6.80 -13.26
C ASP A 309 -2.31 6.46 -12.47
N THR A 310 -2.37 5.41 -11.66
CA THR A 310 -1.25 4.99 -10.82
C THR A 310 -1.07 3.48 -10.90
N ASP A 311 0.17 3.04 -11.18
CA ASP A 311 0.60 1.64 -11.07
C ASP A 311 1.58 1.52 -9.89
N ILE A 312 1.28 0.64 -8.94
CA ILE A 312 2.09 0.38 -7.76
C ILE A 312 2.53 -1.08 -7.78
N THR A 313 3.83 -1.30 -7.72
CA THR A 313 4.40 -2.64 -7.52
C THR A 313 5.20 -2.65 -6.23
N THR A 314 4.89 -3.58 -5.33
CA THR A 314 5.66 -3.80 -4.10
C THR A 314 6.21 -5.23 -4.09
N THR A 315 7.49 -5.38 -3.76
CA THR A 315 8.13 -6.68 -3.57
C THR A 315 8.79 -6.74 -2.19
N VAL A 316 8.66 -7.88 -1.53
CA VAL A 316 9.25 -8.14 -0.21
C VAL A 316 10.09 -9.42 -0.28
N ALA A 317 11.38 -9.28 -0.06
CA ALA A 317 12.33 -10.39 -0.11
C ALA A 317 13.07 -10.53 1.22
N LYS A 318 13.09 -11.73 1.81
CA LYS A 318 13.90 -12.00 3.00
C LYS A 318 15.36 -11.90 2.63
N GLN A 319 16.15 -11.17 3.42
CA GLN A 319 17.59 -11.04 3.23
C GLN A 319 18.33 -12.06 4.12
N GLY A 320 19.29 -12.74 3.54
CA GLY A 320 20.34 -13.52 4.21
C GLY A 320 19.86 -14.61 5.17
N GLN A 321 19.85 -15.82 4.69
CA GLN A 321 20.38 -16.95 5.48
C GLN A 321 21.68 -17.42 4.86
#